data_9b074bb7e66025895a03d034c36d35b6
#
_entry.id   9b074bb7e66025895a03d034c36d35b6
#
_cell.length_a   1.000
_cell.length_b   1.000
_cell.length_c   1.000
_cell.angle_alpha   90.00
_cell.angle_beta   90.00
_cell.angle_gamma   90.00
#
_symmetry.space_group_name_H-M   'P 1'
#
loop_
_entity.id
_entity.type
_entity.pdbx_description
1 polymer ?
#
loop_
_entity_poly.entity_id
_entity_poly.type
_entity_poly.pdbx_seq_one_letter_code
_entity_poly.pdbx_strand_id
1 'polypeptide(L)'
;VTLQTAFALSCNTAFVEMSEQLGADELRKYAKAFGVGENYDLGVSTSAGTLGDLPDGAATAQSAIGQRDVTMTALQAAVMAGTVANKGTRMQPYLVNRITDAQMKDIRTTKPKKADQAVNEETAATLTDLMYASERSSAGYDGNGFASKTGTAEHGEGLAPHVWYVAFDPERDIAVGVVVKNGGNLGESATGGKVSGPIGRAILRAYQGEQ
;
A
#
# COMPACT_ATOMS: atom_id res chain seq x y z
N VAL A 1 23.97 5.39 -1.23
CA VAL A 1 23.15 4.18 -1.54
C VAL A 1 22.41 4.39 -2.84
N THR A 2 22.08 3.29 -3.56
CA THR A 2 21.19 3.36 -4.74
C THR A 2 19.74 3.47 -4.29
N LEU A 3 18.85 3.97 -5.16
CA LEU A 3 17.42 4.00 -4.90
C LEU A 3 16.86 2.60 -4.56
N GLN A 4 17.30 1.58 -5.30
CA GLN A 4 16.91 0.20 -5.06
C GLN A 4 17.29 -0.28 -3.65
N THR A 5 18.53 -0.02 -3.22
CA THR A 5 18.99 -0.39 -1.87
C THR A 5 18.23 0.39 -0.80
N ALA A 6 18.03 1.70 -0.99
CA ALA A 6 17.29 2.54 -0.05
C ALA A 6 15.84 2.07 0.10
N PHE A 7 15.17 1.73 -1.01
CA PHE A 7 13.80 1.23 -1.00
C PHE A 7 13.70 -0.17 -0.35
N ALA A 8 14.57 -1.09 -0.76
CA ALA A 8 14.58 -2.47 -0.25
C ALA A 8 14.81 -2.54 1.27
N LEU A 9 15.71 -1.70 1.78
CA LEU A 9 16.05 -1.64 3.21
C LEU A 9 15.24 -0.61 4.00
N SER A 10 14.29 0.08 3.37
CA SER A 10 13.50 1.15 4.01
C SER A 10 14.38 2.22 4.66
N CYS A 11 15.35 2.76 3.94
CA CYS A 11 16.30 3.74 4.45
C CYS A 11 15.63 5.12 4.64
N ASN A 12 15.17 5.41 5.87
CA ASN A 12 14.45 6.64 6.20
C ASN A 12 15.22 7.90 5.80
N THR A 13 16.53 7.95 6.09
CA THR A 13 17.36 9.13 5.78
C THR A 13 17.42 9.44 4.29
N ALA A 14 17.46 8.42 3.42
CA ALA A 14 17.44 8.62 1.98
C ALA A 14 16.08 9.19 1.50
N PHE A 15 14.96 8.71 2.04
CA PHE A 15 13.63 9.21 1.67
C PHE A 15 13.33 10.58 2.26
N VAL A 16 13.84 10.90 3.45
CA VAL A 16 13.80 12.24 4.03
C VAL A 16 14.55 13.23 3.13
N GLU A 17 15.78 12.92 2.73
CA GLU A 17 16.57 13.77 1.82
C GLU A 17 15.86 13.96 0.47
N MET A 18 15.31 12.90 -0.11
CA MET A 18 14.55 13.02 -1.37
C MET A 18 13.27 13.86 -1.19
N SER A 19 12.63 13.82 -0.03
CA SER A 19 11.42 14.61 0.23
C SER A 19 11.69 16.11 0.30
N GLU A 20 12.87 16.53 0.74
CA GLU A 20 13.29 17.93 0.72
C GLU A 20 13.41 18.46 -0.71
N GLN A 21 13.87 17.62 -1.64
CA GLN A 21 13.98 17.98 -3.06
C GLN A 21 12.59 17.94 -3.74
N LEU A 22 11.72 16.99 -3.36
CA LEU A 22 10.38 16.83 -3.91
C LEU A 22 9.45 17.99 -3.51
N GLY A 23 9.48 18.35 -2.23
CA GLY A 23 8.61 19.36 -1.64
C GLY A 23 7.19 18.90 -1.33
N ALA A 24 6.49 19.70 -0.51
CA ALA A 24 5.16 19.36 0.02
C ALA A 24 4.09 19.21 -1.06
N ASP A 25 4.12 20.04 -2.09
CA ASP A 25 3.08 20.04 -3.13
C ASP A 25 3.11 18.80 -4.01
N GLU A 26 4.29 18.36 -4.43
CA GLU A 26 4.43 17.12 -5.19
C GLU A 26 4.13 15.90 -4.30
N LEU A 27 4.52 15.92 -3.02
CA LEU A 27 4.14 14.86 -2.09
C LEU A 27 2.60 14.74 -1.96
N ARG A 28 1.88 15.85 -1.77
CA ARG A 28 0.40 15.87 -1.74
C ARG A 28 -0.20 15.35 -3.03
N LYS A 29 0.31 15.82 -4.17
CA LYS A 29 -0.17 15.41 -5.49
C LYS A 29 -0.07 13.92 -5.70
N TYR A 30 1.09 13.31 -5.45
CA TYR A 30 1.27 11.87 -5.62
C TYR A 30 0.55 11.03 -4.56
N ALA A 31 0.53 11.46 -3.29
CA ALA A 31 -0.25 10.80 -2.26
C ALA A 31 -1.73 10.71 -2.65
N LYS A 32 -2.32 11.81 -3.13
CA LYS A 32 -3.70 11.85 -3.64
C LYS A 32 -3.88 10.95 -4.87
N ALA A 33 -2.96 11.01 -5.82
CA ALA A 33 -3.03 10.18 -7.03
C ALA A 33 -3.03 8.67 -6.70
N PHE A 34 -2.29 8.25 -5.67
CA PHE A 34 -2.29 6.88 -5.15
C PHE A 34 -3.46 6.57 -4.20
N GLY A 35 -4.35 7.53 -3.91
CA GLY A 35 -5.59 7.32 -3.17
C GLY A 35 -5.52 7.62 -1.67
N VAL A 36 -4.44 8.25 -1.17
CA VAL A 36 -4.40 8.76 0.22
C VAL A 36 -5.39 9.92 0.36
N GLY A 37 -6.28 9.85 1.35
CA GLY A 37 -7.34 10.83 1.55
C GLY A 37 -8.61 10.57 0.72
N GLU A 38 -8.65 9.49 -0.08
CA GLU A 38 -9.84 9.10 -0.84
C GLU A 38 -10.82 8.29 0.02
N ASN A 39 -12.08 8.71 0.02
CA ASN A 39 -13.16 7.96 0.65
C ASN A 39 -13.91 7.17 -0.43
N TYR A 40 -13.72 5.85 -0.43
CA TYR A 40 -14.34 4.98 -1.43
C TYR A 40 -15.81 4.67 -1.04
N ASP A 41 -16.74 4.94 -1.96
CA ASP A 41 -18.14 4.52 -1.80
C ASP A 41 -18.26 3.03 -2.14
N LEU A 42 -18.31 2.21 -1.08
CA LEU A 42 -18.47 0.76 -1.17
C LEU A 42 -19.87 0.30 -0.77
N GLY A 43 -20.79 1.23 -0.44
CA GLY A 43 -22.07 0.92 0.17
C GLY A 43 -21.97 0.54 1.67
N VAL A 44 -20.78 0.67 2.26
CA VAL A 44 -20.48 0.51 3.69
C VAL A 44 -19.62 1.67 4.16
N SER A 45 -19.61 1.94 5.47
CA SER A 45 -18.79 3.00 6.04
C SER A 45 -17.30 2.73 5.80
N THR A 46 -16.58 3.71 5.28
CA THR A 46 -15.13 3.67 5.03
C THR A 46 -14.46 4.91 5.65
N SER A 47 -13.14 4.88 5.75
CA SER A 47 -12.32 6.01 6.17
C SER A 47 -11.45 6.47 5.01
N ALA A 48 -11.29 7.78 4.86
CA ALA A 48 -10.44 8.37 3.84
C ALA A 48 -8.95 8.28 4.17
N GLY A 49 -8.58 8.14 5.45
CA GLY A 49 -7.21 8.39 5.88
C GLY A 49 -6.80 9.85 5.63
N THR A 50 -5.53 10.16 5.81
CA THR A 50 -4.99 11.50 5.53
C THR A 50 -3.48 11.47 5.35
N LEU A 51 -2.94 12.41 4.60
CA LEU A 51 -1.51 12.72 4.58
C LEU A 51 -1.13 13.66 5.75
N GLY A 52 -2.12 14.33 6.35
CA GLY A 52 -1.91 15.40 7.32
C GLY A 52 -1.50 16.73 6.67
N ASP A 53 -1.34 17.74 7.50
CA ASP A 53 -0.84 19.04 7.08
C ASP A 53 0.68 19.02 6.93
N LEU A 54 1.19 19.72 5.93
CA LEU A 54 2.63 19.84 5.64
C LEU A 54 3.06 21.32 5.75
N PRO A 55 3.09 21.89 6.96
CA PRO A 55 3.34 23.33 7.14
C PRO A 55 4.81 23.70 6.91
N ASP A 56 5.73 22.75 7.01
CA ASP A 56 7.17 22.98 6.89
C ASP A 56 7.91 21.74 6.36
N GLY A 57 9.22 21.86 6.17
CA GLY A 57 10.06 20.77 5.66
C GLY A 57 10.14 19.57 6.61
N ALA A 58 10.12 19.79 7.93
CA ALA A 58 10.17 18.70 8.90
C ALA A 58 8.89 17.86 8.88
N ALA A 59 7.73 18.52 8.79
CA ALA A 59 6.45 17.83 8.61
C ALA A 59 6.39 17.06 7.29
N THR A 60 6.90 17.65 6.19
CA THR A 60 6.99 17.01 4.89
C THR A 60 7.89 15.77 4.95
N ALA A 61 9.05 15.87 5.56
CA ALA A 61 10.00 14.75 5.71
C ALA A 61 9.43 13.58 6.51
N GLN A 62 8.79 13.85 7.65
CA GLN A 62 8.13 12.83 8.46
C GLN A 62 6.96 12.18 7.72
N SER A 63 6.12 12.97 7.05
CA SER A 63 4.98 12.44 6.30
C SER A 63 5.42 11.65 5.07
N ALA A 64 6.54 11.98 4.44
CA ALA A 64 7.10 11.25 3.30
C ALA A 64 7.54 9.82 3.64
N ILE A 65 7.87 9.55 4.90
CA ILE A 65 8.18 8.20 5.39
C ILE A 65 7.00 7.55 6.13
N GLY A 66 5.80 8.12 6.01
CA GLY A 66 4.57 7.57 6.57
C GLY A 66 4.42 7.71 8.08
N GLN A 67 5.10 8.68 8.68
CA GLN A 67 5.02 9.01 10.10
C GLN A 67 4.13 10.23 10.34
N ARG A 68 4.09 10.74 11.56
CA ARG A 68 3.30 11.89 12.00
C ARG A 68 1.79 11.66 11.84
N ASP A 69 1.10 12.49 11.05
CA ASP A 69 -0.36 12.48 10.89
C ASP A 69 -0.84 11.58 9.73
N VAL A 70 0.07 10.84 9.08
CA VAL A 70 -0.31 9.96 7.96
C VAL A 70 -1.13 8.79 8.47
N THR A 71 -2.35 8.67 7.95
CA THR A 71 -3.22 7.53 8.24
C THR A 71 -3.76 6.91 6.96
N MET A 72 -3.87 5.59 6.95
CA MET A 72 -4.40 4.83 5.82
C MET A 72 -5.26 3.66 6.33
N THR A 73 -6.15 3.18 5.47
CA THR A 73 -6.84 1.92 5.64
C THR A 73 -6.11 0.78 4.92
N ALA A 74 -6.36 -0.47 5.32
CA ALA A 74 -5.86 -1.64 4.60
C ALA A 74 -6.35 -1.65 3.13
N LEU A 75 -7.58 -1.19 2.88
CA LEU A 75 -8.11 -1.05 1.52
C LEU A 75 -7.29 -0.05 0.69
N GLN A 76 -6.97 1.12 1.24
CA GLN A 76 -6.15 2.10 0.51
C GLN A 76 -4.76 1.56 0.21
N ALA A 77 -4.15 0.82 1.14
CA ALA A 77 -2.87 0.15 0.93
C ALA A 77 -2.97 -0.91 -0.20
N ALA A 78 -4.04 -1.71 -0.24
CA ALA A 78 -4.29 -2.66 -1.33
C ALA A 78 -4.52 -1.96 -2.68
N VAL A 79 -5.28 -0.85 -2.69
CA VAL A 79 -5.49 -0.03 -3.92
C VAL A 79 -4.16 0.57 -4.40
N MET A 80 -3.29 1.02 -3.49
CA MET A 80 -1.97 1.53 -3.83
C MET A 80 -1.12 0.45 -4.51
N ALA A 81 -1.06 -0.77 -3.94
CA ALA A 81 -0.37 -1.91 -4.56
C ALA A 81 -0.98 -2.26 -5.92
N GLY A 82 -2.31 -2.35 -6.01
CA GLY A 82 -3.02 -2.60 -7.26
C GLY A 82 -2.81 -1.52 -8.32
N THR A 83 -2.58 -0.27 -7.91
CA THR A 83 -2.23 0.83 -8.82
C THR A 83 -0.87 0.59 -9.48
N VAL A 84 0.13 0.15 -8.72
CA VAL A 84 1.45 -0.21 -9.28
C VAL A 84 1.31 -1.41 -10.22
N ALA A 85 0.63 -2.48 -9.76
CA ALA A 85 0.37 -3.69 -10.56
C ALA A 85 -0.35 -3.37 -11.88
N ASN A 86 -1.28 -2.41 -11.86
CA ASN A 86 -2.06 -1.97 -13.03
C ASN A 86 -1.40 -0.81 -13.79
N LYS A 87 -0.07 -0.86 -13.96
CA LYS A 87 0.71 0.09 -14.78
C LYS A 87 0.51 1.56 -14.39
N GLY A 88 0.34 1.82 -13.10
CA GLY A 88 0.11 3.14 -12.53
C GLY A 88 -1.32 3.65 -12.64
N THR A 89 -2.25 2.86 -13.17
CA THR A 89 -3.67 3.21 -13.25
C THR A 89 -4.39 2.80 -11.97
N ARG A 90 -4.90 3.78 -11.21
CA ARG A 90 -5.74 3.54 -10.03
C ARG A 90 -7.19 3.30 -10.44
N MET A 91 -7.75 2.18 -9.98
CA MET A 91 -9.14 1.82 -10.20
C MET A 91 -9.99 2.14 -8.98
N GLN A 92 -11.28 2.45 -9.22
CA GLN A 92 -12.28 2.61 -8.17
C GLN A 92 -12.64 1.23 -7.61
N PRO A 93 -12.39 0.94 -6.32
CA PRO A 93 -12.82 -0.33 -5.74
C PRO A 93 -14.34 -0.40 -5.58
N TYR A 94 -14.88 -1.61 -5.63
CA TYR A 94 -16.30 -1.88 -5.36
C TYR A 94 -16.45 -3.28 -4.73
N LEU A 95 -17.51 -3.48 -3.94
CA LEU A 95 -17.81 -4.77 -3.31
C LEU A 95 -18.89 -5.56 -4.08
N VAL A 96 -19.85 -4.86 -4.65
CA VAL A 96 -20.99 -5.51 -5.34
C VAL A 96 -20.69 -5.58 -6.83
N ASN A 97 -20.35 -6.77 -7.30
CA ASN A 97 -20.12 -7.00 -8.73
C ASN A 97 -21.44 -7.02 -9.51
N ARG A 98 -22.49 -7.68 -8.96
CA ARG A 98 -23.73 -7.95 -9.67
C ARG A 98 -24.91 -7.97 -8.72
N ILE A 99 -26.06 -7.45 -9.16
CA ILE A 99 -27.35 -7.59 -8.50
C ILE A 99 -28.26 -8.35 -9.47
N THR A 100 -28.92 -9.40 -8.98
CA THR A 100 -29.83 -10.24 -9.76
C THR A 100 -31.24 -10.23 -9.15
N ASP A 101 -32.25 -10.54 -9.96
CA ASP A 101 -33.60 -10.88 -9.46
C ASP A 101 -33.66 -12.32 -8.88
N ALA A 102 -34.84 -12.72 -8.44
CA ALA A 102 -35.07 -14.05 -7.86
C ALA A 102 -34.89 -15.20 -8.87
N GLN A 103 -34.88 -14.91 -10.16
CA GLN A 103 -34.64 -15.84 -11.26
C GLN A 103 -33.19 -15.80 -11.75
N MET A 104 -32.27 -15.17 -10.98
CA MET A 104 -30.86 -15.01 -11.30
C MET A 104 -30.55 -14.19 -12.56
N LYS A 105 -31.53 -13.42 -13.07
CA LYS A 105 -31.32 -12.49 -14.16
C LYS A 105 -30.67 -11.20 -13.66
N ASP A 106 -29.68 -10.71 -14.39
CA ASP A 106 -28.96 -9.48 -14.02
C ASP A 106 -29.86 -8.26 -14.05
N ILE A 107 -30.02 -7.60 -12.92
CA ILE A 107 -30.65 -6.28 -12.77
C ILE A 107 -29.60 -5.20 -13.01
N ARG A 108 -28.39 -5.37 -12.43
CA ARG A 108 -27.27 -4.44 -12.54
C ARG A 108 -25.95 -5.17 -12.41
N THR A 109 -25.00 -4.86 -13.28
CA THR A 109 -23.60 -5.30 -13.18
C THR A 109 -22.70 -4.06 -13.02
N THR A 110 -21.83 -4.09 -12.01
CA THR A 110 -20.84 -3.04 -11.82
C THR A 110 -19.75 -3.17 -12.88
N LYS A 111 -19.42 -2.07 -13.55
CA LYS A 111 -18.31 -2.02 -14.48
C LYS A 111 -17.09 -1.40 -13.81
N PRO A 112 -15.88 -1.97 -14.00
CA PRO A 112 -14.64 -1.35 -13.53
C PRO A 112 -14.54 0.10 -14.01
N LYS A 113 -14.12 0.99 -13.10
CA LYS A 113 -13.98 2.42 -13.39
C LYS A 113 -12.58 2.89 -13.03
N LYS A 114 -11.88 3.51 -13.99
CA LYS A 114 -10.63 4.22 -13.72
C LYS A 114 -10.91 5.43 -12.83
N ALA A 115 -10.13 5.57 -11.76
CA ALA A 115 -10.17 6.72 -10.87
C ALA A 115 -9.11 7.76 -11.26
N ASP A 116 -7.85 7.32 -11.49
CA ASP A 116 -6.74 8.22 -11.81
C ASP A 116 -5.63 7.48 -12.57
N GLN A 117 -4.66 8.24 -13.08
CA GLN A 117 -3.36 7.75 -13.53
C GLN A 117 -2.32 8.31 -12.56
N ALA A 118 -1.97 7.52 -11.54
CA ALA A 118 -1.08 7.97 -10.47
C ALA A 118 0.34 8.23 -10.97
N VAL A 119 0.84 7.32 -11.80
CA VAL A 119 2.15 7.42 -12.47
C VAL A 119 2.06 6.80 -13.87
N ASN A 120 3.02 7.08 -14.73
CA ASN A 120 3.12 6.41 -16.04
C ASN A 120 3.56 4.94 -15.92
N GLU A 121 3.43 4.18 -17.01
CA GLU A 121 3.76 2.75 -17.03
C GLU A 121 5.23 2.47 -16.73
N GLU A 122 6.16 3.30 -17.20
CA GLU A 122 7.59 3.17 -16.95
C GLU A 122 7.92 3.32 -15.44
N THR A 123 7.33 4.33 -14.80
CA THR A 123 7.47 4.52 -13.34
C THR A 123 6.85 3.37 -12.56
N ALA A 124 5.70 2.86 -12.98
CA ALA A 124 5.06 1.70 -12.35
C ALA A 124 5.91 0.43 -12.49
N ALA A 125 6.55 0.22 -13.65
CA ALA A 125 7.50 -0.89 -13.84
C ALA A 125 8.71 -0.75 -12.92
N THR A 126 9.29 0.45 -12.82
CA THR A 126 10.39 0.73 -11.88
C THR A 126 9.98 0.46 -10.43
N LEU A 127 8.78 0.90 -10.02
CA LEU A 127 8.25 0.60 -8.67
C LEU A 127 8.09 -0.91 -8.45
N THR A 128 7.66 -1.66 -9.45
CA THR A 128 7.56 -3.12 -9.38
C THR A 128 8.92 -3.76 -9.12
N ASP A 129 9.98 -3.33 -9.82
CA ASP A 129 11.35 -3.82 -9.61
C ASP A 129 11.87 -3.49 -8.21
N LEU A 130 11.58 -2.29 -7.71
CA LEU A 130 11.92 -1.88 -6.34
C LEU A 130 11.17 -2.73 -5.31
N MET A 131 9.89 -3.03 -5.54
CA MET A 131 9.07 -3.88 -4.66
C MET A 131 9.52 -5.34 -4.69
N TYR A 132 10.01 -5.87 -5.81
CA TYR A 132 10.69 -7.17 -5.86
C TYR A 132 11.97 -7.21 -5.01
N ALA A 133 12.79 -6.16 -5.09
CA ALA A 133 14.00 -6.06 -4.28
C ALA A 133 13.65 -5.98 -2.78
N SER A 134 12.58 -5.25 -2.44
CA SER A 134 12.06 -5.14 -1.08
C SER A 134 11.55 -6.49 -0.54
N GLU A 135 10.78 -7.24 -1.33
CA GLU A 135 10.30 -8.56 -0.93
C GLU A 135 11.45 -9.52 -0.64
N ARG A 136 12.46 -9.58 -1.52
CA ARG A 136 13.65 -10.41 -1.32
C ARG A 136 14.47 -10.05 -0.08
N SER A 137 14.40 -8.80 0.37
CA SER A 137 15.08 -8.30 1.58
C SER A 137 14.21 -8.42 2.84
N SER A 138 12.94 -8.77 2.70
CA SER A 138 11.98 -8.83 3.79
C SER A 138 12.14 -10.10 4.64
N ALA A 139 11.94 -9.99 5.94
CA ALA A 139 11.94 -11.15 6.84
C ALA A 139 10.88 -12.17 6.39
N GLY A 140 11.28 -13.44 6.36
CA GLY A 140 10.41 -14.53 5.94
C GLY A 140 10.21 -14.65 4.41
N TYR A 141 11.08 -14.01 3.59
CA TYR A 141 11.14 -14.31 2.17
C TYR A 141 11.48 -15.78 1.92
N ASP A 142 10.75 -16.42 1.02
CA ASP A 142 10.81 -17.86 0.78
C ASP A 142 10.94 -18.23 -0.71
N GLY A 143 11.42 -17.30 -1.52
CA GLY A 143 11.60 -17.51 -2.96
C GLY A 143 10.36 -17.23 -3.80
N ASN A 144 9.29 -16.63 -3.21
CA ASN A 144 8.10 -16.23 -3.96
C ASN A 144 8.41 -15.13 -4.98
N GLY A 145 7.52 -14.97 -5.97
CA GLY A 145 7.60 -13.96 -7.02
C GLY A 145 6.80 -12.68 -6.74
N PHE A 146 6.41 -12.42 -5.48
CA PHE A 146 5.60 -11.26 -5.14
C PHE A 146 6.40 -9.95 -5.14
N ALA A 147 5.73 -8.85 -5.45
CA ALA A 147 6.25 -7.51 -5.30
C ALA A 147 5.65 -6.89 -4.02
N SER A 148 6.49 -6.47 -3.06
CA SER A 148 6.00 -5.99 -1.77
C SER A 148 6.77 -4.81 -1.19
N LYS A 149 6.13 -4.16 -0.21
CA LYS A 149 6.76 -3.23 0.73
C LYS A 149 6.21 -3.45 2.12
N THR A 150 7.10 -3.55 3.09
CA THR A 150 6.76 -3.56 4.51
C THR A 150 6.78 -2.16 5.09
N GLY A 151 6.00 -1.94 6.15
CA GLY A 151 6.00 -0.71 6.93
C GLY A 151 5.98 -0.99 8.42
N THR A 152 6.56 -0.08 9.20
CA THR A 152 6.50 -0.07 10.65
C THR A 152 6.20 1.36 11.06
N ALA A 153 4.98 1.62 11.51
CA ALA A 153 4.49 2.95 11.84
C ALA A 153 4.40 3.12 13.36
N GLU A 154 5.24 3.98 13.89
CA GLU A 154 5.19 4.39 15.29
C GLU A 154 4.03 5.38 15.49
N HIS A 155 3.36 5.29 16.64
CA HIS A 155 2.20 6.14 16.93
C HIS A 155 2.17 6.69 18.36
N GLY A 156 3.30 6.62 19.06
CA GLY A 156 3.52 7.16 20.41
C GLY A 156 4.70 6.51 21.10
N GLU A 157 5.32 7.23 22.02
CA GLU A 157 6.42 6.74 22.82
C GLU A 157 5.97 5.56 23.69
N GLY A 158 6.73 4.48 23.72
CA GLY A 158 6.41 3.26 24.49
C GLY A 158 5.22 2.46 23.96
N LEU A 159 4.69 2.79 22.79
CA LEU A 159 3.64 2.04 22.14
C LEU A 159 4.20 1.13 21.03
N ALA A 160 3.73 -0.11 21.01
CA ALA A 160 4.10 -1.04 19.95
C ALA A 160 3.61 -0.56 18.57
N PRO A 161 4.43 -0.62 17.52
CA PRO A 161 4.12 -0.02 16.22
C PRO A 161 2.96 -0.71 15.51
N HIS A 162 2.30 0.00 14.61
CA HIS A 162 1.44 -0.62 13.60
C HIS A 162 2.31 -1.14 12.45
N VAL A 163 2.16 -2.42 12.12
CA VAL A 163 3.01 -3.06 11.11
C VAL A 163 2.22 -3.41 9.87
N TRP A 164 2.81 -3.13 8.71
CA TRP A 164 2.16 -3.17 7.41
C TRP A 164 2.87 -4.10 6.44
N TYR A 165 2.08 -4.68 5.55
CA TYR A 165 2.55 -5.37 4.36
C TYR A 165 1.63 -5.01 3.20
N VAL A 166 2.20 -4.48 2.14
CA VAL A 166 1.51 -4.04 0.94
C VAL A 166 2.15 -4.78 -0.24
N ALA A 167 1.37 -5.54 -0.99
CA ALA A 167 1.93 -6.42 -2.01
C ALA A 167 0.95 -6.73 -3.14
N PHE A 168 1.48 -7.23 -4.24
CA PHE A 168 0.72 -7.82 -5.32
C PHE A 168 1.49 -9.00 -5.95
N ASP A 169 0.76 -9.88 -6.63
CA ASP A 169 1.33 -10.89 -7.48
C ASP A 169 1.38 -10.36 -8.92
N PRO A 170 2.57 -10.15 -9.52
CA PRO A 170 2.69 -9.60 -10.87
C PRO A 170 2.16 -10.51 -11.98
N GLU A 171 2.00 -11.79 -11.71
CA GLU A 171 1.48 -12.77 -12.66
C GLU A 171 -0.03 -12.97 -12.55
N ARG A 172 -0.68 -12.34 -11.53
CA ARG A 172 -2.10 -12.53 -11.21
C ARG A 172 -2.76 -11.22 -10.81
N ASP A 173 -4.07 -11.15 -11.03
CA ASP A 173 -4.86 -9.95 -10.75
C ASP A 173 -5.23 -9.86 -9.24
N ILE A 174 -4.22 -9.87 -8.37
CA ILE A 174 -4.43 -9.74 -6.93
C ILE A 174 -3.42 -8.79 -6.28
N ALA A 175 -3.93 -7.92 -5.43
CA ALA A 175 -3.15 -7.07 -4.54
C ALA A 175 -3.69 -7.15 -3.11
N VAL A 176 -2.80 -7.02 -2.12
CA VAL A 176 -3.16 -7.08 -0.70
C VAL A 176 -2.61 -5.91 0.07
N GLY A 177 -3.37 -5.47 1.08
CA GLY A 177 -2.94 -4.55 2.11
C GLY A 177 -3.25 -5.15 3.48
N VAL A 178 -2.22 -5.37 4.28
CA VAL A 178 -2.35 -5.95 5.62
C VAL A 178 -1.81 -4.97 6.64
N VAL A 179 -2.57 -4.72 7.69
CA VAL A 179 -2.13 -3.99 8.88
C VAL A 179 -2.40 -4.82 10.13
N VAL A 180 -1.39 -4.92 10.99
CA VAL A 180 -1.54 -5.48 12.33
C VAL A 180 -1.24 -4.38 13.33
N LYS A 181 -2.25 -4.01 14.11
CA LYS A 181 -2.16 -2.93 15.10
C LYS A 181 -1.34 -3.37 16.32
N ASN A 182 -0.58 -2.43 16.87
CA ASN A 182 0.17 -2.59 18.13
C ASN A 182 1.08 -3.84 18.12
N GLY A 183 1.72 -4.12 16.97
CA GLY A 183 2.70 -5.20 16.83
C GLY A 183 2.15 -6.62 16.99
N GLY A 184 0.83 -6.79 17.16
CA GLY A 184 0.22 -8.10 17.39
C GLY A 184 0.86 -8.82 18.57
N ASN A 185 1.23 -10.09 18.39
CA ASN A 185 1.82 -10.91 19.44
C ASN A 185 3.30 -10.57 19.74
N LEU A 186 3.98 -9.76 18.92
CA LEU A 186 5.38 -9.38 19.09
C LEU A 186 5.57 -8.02 19.77
N GLY A 187 4.49 -7.25 19.96
CA GLY A 187 4.55 -5.97 20.63
C GLY A 187 5.58 -5.03 19.99
N GLU A 188 6.43 -4.41 20.80
CA GLU A 188 7.47 -3.46 20.37
C GLU A 188 8.51 -4.05 19.41
N SER A 189 8.74 -5.37 19.44
CA SER A 189 9.69 -6.04 18.53
C SER A 189 9.10 -6.39 17.15
N ALA A 190 7.85 -6.02 16.90
CA ALA A 190 7.18 -6.29 15.66
C ALA A 190 7.75 -5.48 14.50
N THR A 191 7.85 -6.13 13.34
CA THR A 191 8.12 -5.48 12.05
C THR A 191 7.14 -6.00 11.00
N GLY A 192 6.94 -5.23 9.93
CA GLY A 192 6.06 -5.64 8.84
C GLY A 192 6.40 -7.02 8.28
N GLY A 193 7.68 -7.30 8.06
CA GLY A 193 8.14 -8.58 7.53
C GLY A 193 7.88 -9.77 8.46
N LYS A 194 7.92 -9.56 9.80
CA LYS A 194 7.73 -10.64 10.78
C LYS A 194 6.26 -10.94 11.09
N VAL A 195 5.38 -9.95 11.01
CA VAL A 195 3.98 -10.07 11.47
C VAL A 195 2.98 -10.00 10.32
N SER A 196 2.91 -8.88 9.59
CA SER A 196 1.95 -8.70 8.50
C SER A 196 2.38 -9.37 7.20
N GLY A 197 3.67 -9.53 6.95
CA GLY A 197 4.22 -10.22 5.77
C GLY A 197 3.73 -11.66 5.62
N PRO A 198 3.84 -12.53 6.64
CA PRO A 198 3.33 -13.91 6.58
C PRO A 198 1.84 -13.97 6.24
N ILE A 199 1.03 -13.05 6.76
CA ILE A 199 -0.42 -12.98 6.48
C ILE A 199 -0.65 -12.64 5.00
N GLY A 200 0.00 -11.59 4.51
CA GLY A 200 -0.16 -11.15 3.11
C GLY A 200 0.33 -12.20 2.12
N ARG A 201 1.47 -12.84 2.36
CA ARG A 201 1.98 -13.95 1.54
C ARG A 201 1.04 -15.15 1.53
N ALA A 202 0.42 -15.48 2.68
CA ALA A 202 -0.55 -16.56 2.75
C ALA A 202 -1.79 -16.28 1.90
N ILE A 203 -2.30 -15.05 1.91
CA ILE A 203 -3.43 -14.62 1.07
C ILE A 203 -3.07 -14.73 -0.43
N LEU A 204 -1.91 -14.20 -0.83
CA LEU A 204 -1.47 -14.27 -2.23
C LEU A 204 -1.31 -15.71 -2.72
N ARG A 205 -0.76 -16.61 -1.87
CA ARG A 205 -0.64 -18.04 -2.21
C ARG A 205 -1.97 -18.77 -2.28
N ALA A 206 -2.91 -18.47 -1.37
CA ALA A 206 -4.24 -19.07 -1.42
C ALA A 206 -4.91 -18.77 -2.76
N TYR A 207 -4.81 -17.54 -3.25
CA TYR A 207 -5.34 -17.15 -4.56
C TYR A 207 -4.63 -17.89 -5.72
N GLN A 208 -3.35 -18.20 -5.59
CA GLN A 208 -2.61 -19.01 -6.60
C GLN A 208 -3.13 -20.44 -6.69
N GLY A 209 -3.61 -21.02 -5.59
CA GLY A 209 -4.11 -22.40 -5.51
C GLY A 209 -5.55 -22.59 -6.01
N GLU A 210 -6.30 -21.50 -6.24
CA GLU A 210 -7.72 -21.55 -6.66
C GLU A 210 -7.94 -21.51 -8.18
N GLN A 211 -6.87 -21.61 -9.00
CA GLN A 211 -6.96 -21.53 -10.48
C GLN A 211 -6.63 -22.85 -11.16
#